data_46e40915e190c647b283557fc4735dc1
#
_entry.id   46e40915e190c647b283557fc4735dc1
#
_cell.length_a   1.000
_cell.length_b   1.000
_cell.length_c   1.000
_cell.angle_alpha   90.00
_cell.angle_beta   90.00
_cell.angle_gamma   90.00
#
_symmetry.space_group_name_H-M   'P 1'
#
loop_
_entity.id
_entity.type
_entity.pdbx_description
1 polymer ?
#
loop_
_entity_poly.entity_id
_entity_poly.type
_entity_poly.pdbx_seq_one_letter_code
_entity_poly.pdbx_strand_id
1 'polypeptide(L)'
;MRHRSVTAASGKTIMRILYIADIHGAFDRVKVLLAETTADLYVVSGDLIDIPFYNMNTAINYHELQSYFHALRLKMNRESMPIEDFVDELLNRPGASDEIEEQGSRYQQYTIRARRVLQQKYKVLENILSLKQTAQIFCLPGNYDMDLKYTALHERDLHLHWHEVQNLRIAGYGGADLWTPGVPERYVVKYRAGVGADIKQNEMYLFFKAVKPDVIVTHQPAHGIHDRVNQFGPSGSPALRGFCDANAPLLCLTGHVHADWGFQTSESTIHLNPSNFGEVTLLTGGVSEGGFFFSIDVEDRRVRKVIFRKLVDDRIYDIADYDEVDGRWRETIVDAGRYRALKAGENCDSRIQKVSHIPEIQLYNEIKQFYRMFQTEETEERLGVLEQVAKRIERRIQDDIGMDVMGSVNMGQSQTGSDIDFVLYIRSGSGNAANLPMGEQYKNASRIIEETLKPRFAFQIMDCIDLDIVEKSIREKNYECEMTQRFVAYRSICRPINYRVIAPVEDLLNMDIEYRSELEGSIRSYFQIFTNTSQHTRSFDKYESRIKSVGIKLPESIRLKVRQYLRRDGQHPERGPADGGDAVEKG
;
A
#
# COMPACT_ATOMS: atom_id res chain seq x y z
N MET A 1 22.34 -55.75 34.13
CA MET A 1 22.19 -54.68 33.09
C MET A 1 21.04 -53.77 33.51
N ARG A 2 21.36 -52.57 33.99
CA ARG A 2 20.36 -51.58 34.40
C ARG A 2 20.06 -50.68 33.19
N HIS A 3 18.83 -50.75 32.67
CA HIS A 3 18.33 -49.80 31.70
C HIS A 3 18.15 -48.42 32.37
N ARG A 4 18.99 -47.46 32.02
CA ARG A 4 18.73 -46.05 32.29
C ARG A 4 17.74 -45.55 31.21
N SER A 5 16.50 -45.31 31.62
CA SER A 5 15.56 -44.52 30.86
C SER A 5 16.07 -43.07 30.83
N VAL A 6 16.48 -42.61 29.67
CA VAL A 6 16.73 -41.20 29.40
C VAL A 6 15.34 -40.57 29.20
N THR A 7 14.85 -39.90 30.24
CA THR A 7 13.71 -38.98 30.09
C THR A 7 14.16 -37.84 29.20
N ALA A 8 13.67 -37.82 27.93
CA ALA A 8 13.76 -36.66 27.06
C ALA A 8 13.03 -35.52 27.78
N ALA A 9 13.72 -34.44 28.07
CA ALA A 9 13.12 -33.20 28.48
C ALA A 9 12.19 -32.75 27.33
N SER A 10 10.89 -32.71 27.58
CA SER A 10 9.91 -32.13 26.64
C SER A 10 10.23 -30.64 26.54
N GLY A 11 11.00 -30.28 25.54
CA GLY A 11 11.19 -28.87 25.18
C GLY A 11 9.81 -28.29 24.85
N LYS A 12 9.43 -27.27 25.57
CA LYS A 12 8.20 -26.53 25.28
C LYS A 12 8.30 -25.98 23.85
N THR A 13 7.32 -26.31 23.04
CA THR A 13 7.28 -25.85 21.66
C THR A 13 6.51 -24.54 21.62
N ILE A 14 7.19 -23.45 21.23
CA ILE A 14 6.55 -22.16 20.99
C ILE A 14 6.02 -22.20 19.56
N MET A 15 4.72 -21.97 19.38
CA MET A 15 4.09 -21.75 18.08
C MET A 15 4.13 -20.28 17.72
N ARG A 16 4.69 -19.97 16.56
CA ARG A 16 4.69 -18.60 16.03
C ARG A 16 3.62 -18.42 14.96
N ILE A 17 2.73 -17.45 15.20
CA ILE A 17 1.71 -17.01 14.23
C ILE A 17 2.15 -15.65 13.68
N LEU A 18 2.13 -15.49 12.36
CA LEU A 18 2.30 -14.22 11.70
C LEU A 18 0.97 -13.80 11.09
N TYR A 19 0.53 -12.59 11.44
CA TYR A 19 -0.76 -12.06 11.06
C TYR A 19 -0.64 -10.78 10.25
N ILE A 20 -1.18 -10.79 9.01
CA ILE A 20 -1.34 -9.62 8.14
C ILE A 20 -2.80 -9.46 7.75
N ALA A 21 -3.24 -8.21 7.56
CA ALA A 21 -4.57 -7.88 7.06
C ALA A 21 -4.47 -6.84 5.93
N ASP A 22 -5.51 -6.76 5.11
CA ASP A 22 -5.71 -5.68 4.16
C ASP A 22 -4.52 -5.52 3.21
N ILE A 23 -4.19 -6.61 2.47
CA ILE A 23 -3.01 -6.62 1.60
C ILE A 23 -3.22 -5.84 0.29
N HIS A 24 -4.47 -5.54 -0.11
CA HIS A 24 -4.84 -4.69 -1.24
C HIS A 24 -3.94 -4.87 -2.48
N GLY A 25 -3.71 -6.13 -2.88
CA GLY A 25 -2.90 -6.45 -4.05
C GLY A 25 -1.38 -6.26 -3.91
N ALA A 26 -0.85 -5.99 -2.71
CA ALA A 26 0.58 -5.83 -2.46
C ALA A 26 1.33 -7.18 -2.48
N PHE A 27 1.18 -7.94 -3.56
CA PHE A 27 1.67 -9.31 -3.68
C PHE A 27 3.19 -9.42 -3.59
N ASP A 28 3.93 -8.45 -4.12
CA ASP A 28 5.38 -8.42 -4.03
C ASP A 28 5.84 -8.27 -2.57
N ARG A 29 5.15 -7.42 -1.78
CA ARG A 29 5.42 -7.30 -0.33
C ARG A 29 5.11 -8.60 0.43
N VAL A 30 4.01 -9.28 0.09
CA VAL A 30 3.69 -10.60 0.67
C VAL A 30 4.81 -11.58 0.37
N LYS A 31 5.31 -11.62 -0.88
CA LYS A 31 6.43 -12.47 -1.26
C LYS A 31 7.69 -12.19 -0.44
N VAL A 32 8.03 -10.91 -0.25
CA VAL A 32 9.18 -10.50 0.58
C VAL A 32 8.95 -10.91 2.03
N LEU A 33 7.76 -10.64 2.60
CA LEU A 33 7.44 -11.04 3.97
C LEU A 33 7.63 -12.53 4.20
N LEU A 34 7.13 -13.37 3.28
CA LEU A 34 7.29 -14.82 3.36
C LEU A 34 8.76 -15.27 3.26
N ALA A 35 9.59 -14.56 2.49
CA ALA A 35 11.01 -14.84 2.38
C ALA A 35 11.78 -14.46 3.65
N GLU A 36 11.49 -13.29 4.21
CA GLU A 36 12.23 -12.69 5.32
C GLU A 36 11.75 -13.15 6.71
N THR A 37 10.65 -13.93 6.78
CA THR A 37 10.09 -14.38 8.06
C THR A 37 10.00 -15.90 8.16
N THR A 38 9.99 -16.40 9.40
CA THR A 38 9.70 -17.81 9.71
C THR A 38 8.62 -17.87 10.78
N ALA A 39 7.54 -18.58 10.49
CA ALA A 39 6.43 -18.85 11.40
C ALA A 39 5.87 -20.24 11.14
N ASP A 40 5.14 -20.81 12.10
CA ASP A 40 4.43 -22.07 11.95
C ASP A 40 3.11 -21.89 11.20
N LEU A 41 2.50 -20.70 11.39
CA LEU A 41 1.25 -20.32 10.77
C LEU A 41 1.29 -18.87 10.26
N TYR A 42 0.82 -18.66 9.04
CA TYR A 42 0.52 -17.35 8.49
C TYR A 42 -0.99 -17.19 8.34
N VAL A 43 -1.52 -16.06 8.77
CA VAL A 43 -2.92 -15.68 8.57
C VAL A 43 -2.97 -14.40 7.76
N VAL A 44 -3.64 -14.46 6.61
CA VAL A 44 -3.83 -13.35 5.66
C VAL A 44 -5.32 -13.01 5.62
N SER A 45 -5.71 -11.91 6.24
CA SER A 45 -7.11 -11.61 6.51
C SER A 45 -7.59 -10.38 5.77
N GLY A 46 -8.66 -10.56 4.99
CA GLY A 46 -9.46 -9.50 4.39
C GLY A 46 -8.78 -8.65 3.33
N ASP A 47 -9.57 -8.14 2.42
CA ASP A 47 -9.18 -7.22 1.37
C ASP A 47 -7.87 -7.61 0.68
N LEU A 48 -7.87 -8.85 0.14
CA LEU A 48 -6.70 -9.47 -0.50
C LEU A 48 -6.38 -8.81 -1.84
N ILE A 49 -7.41 -8.33 -2.53
CA ILE A 49 -7.32 -7.70 -3.86
C ILE A 49 -7.59 -6.20 -3.74
N ASP A 50 -6.98 -5.42 -4.61
CA ASP A 50 -7.15 -3.97 -4.69
C ASP A 50 -8.35 -3.57 -5.56
N ILE A 51 -8.24 -3.86 -6.87
CA ILE A 51 -9.26 -3.53 -7.87
C ILE A 51 -9.44 -4.71 -8.85
N PRO A 52 -10.61 -4.87 -9.47
CA PRO A 52 -10.88 -5.99 -10.36
C PRO A 52 -10.23 -5.84 -11.75
N PHE A 53 -9.46 -4.78 -12.01
CA PHE A 53 -8.84 -4.53 -13.31
C PHE A 53 -7.41 -4.06 -13.15
N TYR A 54 -6.59 -4.23 -14.21
CA TYR A 54 -5.24 -3.66 -14.28
C TYR A 54 -5.25 -2.18 -14.74
N ASN A 55 -6.39 -1.71 -15.28
CA ASN A 55 -6.55 -0.35 -15.77
C ASN A 55 -7.59 0.40 -14.93
N MET A 56 -7.18 1.50 -14.32
CA MET A 56 -8.00 2.30 -13.42
C MET A 56 -9.27 2.85 -14.09
N ASN A 57 -9.20 3.25 -15.36
CA ASN A 57 -10.40 3.71 -16.10
C ASN A 57 -11.48 2.65 -16.17
N THR A 58 -11.06 1.41 -16.47
CA THR A 58 -11.99 0.28 -16.53
C THR A 58 -12.62 0.03 -15.18
N ALA A 59 -11.84 0.18 -14.09
CA ALA A 59 -12.34 0.06 -12.72
C ALA A 59 -13.35 1.17 -12.39
N ILE A 60 -13.05 2.42 -12.73
CA ILE A 60 -13.96 3.56 -12.53
C ILE A 60 -15.27 3.35 -13.30
N ASN A 61 -15.19 3.03 -14.58
CA ASN A 61 -16.39 2.79 -15.40
C ASN A 61 -17.26 1.64 -14.83
N TYR A 62 -16.63 0.59 -14.35
CA TYR A 62 -17.34 -0.52 -13.73
C TYR A 62 -18.01 -0.10 -12.43
N HIS A 63 -17.31 0.64 -11.58
CA HIS A 63 -17.84 1.20 -10.35
C HIS A 63 -19.03 2.14 -10.61
N GLU A 64 -18.94 3.01 -11.62
CA GLU A 64 -20.05 3.91 -12.00
C GLU A 64 -21.28 3.12 -12.45
N LEU A 65 -21.11 2.07 -13.26
CA LEU A 65 -22.20 1.20 -13.68
C LEU A 65 -22.82 0.44 -12.51
N GLN A 66 -22.00 -0.08 -11.59
CA GLN A 66 -22.52 -0.72 -10.39
C GLN A 66 -23.31 0.26 -9.52
N SER A 67 -22.81 1.46 -9.32
CA SER A 67 -23.48 2.52 -8.55
C SER A 67 -24.80 2.93 -9.20
N TYR A 68 -24.84 3.03 -10.52
CA TYR A 68 -26.06 3.32 -11.29
C TYR A 68 -27.13 2.25 -11.05
N PHE A 69 -26.78 0.97 -11.25
CA PHE A 69 -27.73 -0.13 -11.05
C PHE A 69 -28.06 -0.36 -9.57
N HIS A 70 -27.14 -0.10 -8.65
CA HIS A 70 -27.42 -0.12 -7.23
C HIS A 70 -28.49 0.93 -6.86
N ALA A 71 -28.33 2.17 -7.30
CA ALA A 71 -29.31 3.23 -7.06
C ALA A 71 -30.68 2.89 -7.69
N LEU A 72 -30.68 2.27 -8.86
CA LEU A 72 -31.92 1.85 -9.54
C LEU A 72 -32.63 0.71 -8.79
N ARG A 73 -31.90 -0.31 -8.33
CA ARG A 73 -32.51 -1.42 -7.55
C ARG A 73 -33.05 -0.96 -6.20
N LEU A 74 -32.40 0.02 -5.53
CA LEU A 74 -32.92 0.65 -4.31
C LEU A 74 -34.28 1.32 -4.58
N LYS A 75 -34.39 2.11 -5.67
CA LYS A 75 -35.64 2.76 -6.07
C LYS A 75 -36.75 1.76 -6.40
N MET A 76 -36.38 0.55 -6.80
CA MET A 76 -37.33 -0.53 -7.16
C MET A 76 -37.60 -1.52 -6.00
N ASN A 77 -37.08 -1.26 -4.79
CA ASN A 77 -37.16 -2.12 -3.61
C ASN A 77 -36.62 -3.55 -3.87
N ARG A 78 -35.49 -3.66 -4.58
CA ARG A 78 -34.84 -4.93 -4.94
C ARG A 78 -33.46 -5.09 -4.27
N GLU A 79 -33.27 -4.52 -3.09
CA GLU A 79 -31.99 -4.46 -2.36
C GLU A 79 -31.35 -5.83 -2.10
N SER A 80 -32.18 -6.86 -1.85
CA SER A 80 -31.70 -8.22 -1.55
C SER A 80 -31.20 -9.00 -2.78
N MET A 81 -31.44 -8.46 -3.99
CA MET A 81 -31.05 -9.11 -5.23
C MET A 81 -29.64 -8.65 -5.63
N PRO A 82 -28.68 -9.53 -5.95
CA PRO A 82 -27.40 -9.11 -6.52
C PRO A 82 -27.58 -8.23 -7.76
N ILE A 83 -26.68 -7.26 -7.98
CA ILE A 83 -26.80 -6.32 -9.11
C ILE A 83 -26.80 -7.08 -10.43
N GLU A 84 -26.01 -8.14 -10.57
CA GLU A 84 -25.97 -8.98 -11.77
C GLU A 84 -27.35 -9.58 -12.09
N ASP A 85 -28.02 -10.12 -11.07
CA ASP A 85 -29.35 -10.73 -11.23
C ASP A 85 -30.41 -9.66 -11.56
N PHE A 86 -30.29 -8.48 -10.94
CA PHE A 86 -31.15 -7.34 -11.20
C PHE A 86 -31.00 -6.80 -12.63
N VAL A 87 -29.77 -6.68 -13.11
CA VAL A 87 -29.50 -6.25 -14.50
C VAL A 87 -30.03 -7.30 -15.49
N ASP A 88 -29.81 -8.59 -15.21
CA ASP A 88 -30.36 -9.69 -16.03
C ASP A 88 -31.91 -9.62 -16.08
N GLU A 89 -32.58 -9.34 -14.95
CA GLU A 89 -34.03 -9.12 -14.91
C GLU A 89 -34.48 -7.94 -15.76
N LEU A 90 -33.76 -6.79 -15.67
CA LEU A 90 -34.08 -5.58 -16.43
C LEU A 90 -33.96 -5.78 -17.95
N LEU A 91 -32.88 -6.42 -18.38
CA LEU A 91 -32.60 -6.67 -19.80
C LEU A 91 -33.60 -7.67 -20.43
N ASN A 92 -34.12 -8.60 -19.63
CA ASN A 92 -35.13 -9.56 -20.08
C ASN A 92 -36.57 -9.02 -20.01
N ARG A 93 -36.76 -7.79 -19.51
CA ARG A 93 -38.10 -7.20 -19.37
C ARG A 93 -38.56 -6.62 -20.71
N PRO A 94 -39.73 -6.96 -21.22
CA PRO A 94 -40.26 -6.34 -22.44
C PRO A 94 -40.40 -4.82 -22.28
N GLY A 95 -39.85 -4.05 -23.21
CA GLY A 95 -39.92 -2.58 -23.21
C GLY A 95 -38.91 -1.90 -22.30
N ALA A 96 -37.75 -2.52 -22.04
CA ALA A 96 -36.62 -1.85 -21.47
C ALA A 96 -36.27 -0.62 -22.34
N SER A 97 -35.81 0.48 -21.70
CA SER A 97 -35.35 1.65 -22.45
C SER A 97 -34.00 1.36 -23.10
N ASP A 98 -33.72 2.05 -24.23
CA ASP A 98 -32.43 1.95 -24.92
C ASP A 98 -31.25 2.20 -23.97
N GLU A 99 -31.39 3.14 -23.03
CA GLU A 99 -30.39 3.42 -21.99
C GLU A 99 -30.13 2.21 -21.08
N ILE A 100 -31.19 1.53 -20.62
CA ILE A 100 -31.05 0.33 -19.77
C ILE A 100 -30.41 -0.80 -20.56
N GLU A 101 -30.76 -0.97 -21.84
CA GLU A 101 -30.17 -1.99 -22.69
C GLU A 101 -28.67 -1.73 -22.93
N GLU A 102 -28.29 -0.48 -23.21
CA GLU A 102 -26.89 -0.10 -23.41
C GLU A 102 -26.08 -0.27 -22.12
N GLN A 103 -26.50 0.37 -21.03
CA GLN A 103 -25.76 0.32 -19.76
C GLN A 103 -25.71 -1.09 -19.17
N GLY A 104 -26.81 -1.85 -19.27
CA GLY A 104 -26.89 -3.23 -18.82
C GLY A 104 -25.96 -4.16 -19.58
N SER A 105 -25.91 -4.03 -20.92
CA SER A 105 -25.00 -4.81 -21.74
C SER A 105 -23.53 -4.48 -21.43
N ARG A 106 -23.21 -3.20 -21.23
CA ARG A 106 -21.87 -2.76 -20.80
C ARG A 106 -21.52 -3.33 -19.43
N TYR A 107 -22.45 -3.26 -18.47
CA TYR A 107 -22.25 -3.80 -17.14
C TYR A 107 -21.95 -5.31 -17.16
N GLN A 108 -22.71 -6.10 -17.94
CA GLN A 108 -22.44 -7.53 -18.09
C GLN A 108 -21.05 -7.81 -18.66
N GLN A 109 -20.64 -7.08 -19.69
CA GLN A 109 -19.29 -7.21 -20.29
C GLN A 109 -18.19 -6.91 -19.26
N TYR A 110 -18.33 -5.81 -18.51
CA TYR A 110 -17.38 -5.45 -17.46
C TYR A 110 -17.36 -6.49 -16.33
N THR A 111 -18.51 -7.01 -15.91
CA THR A 111 -18.61 -8.03 -14.86
C THR A 111 -17.89 -9.32 -15.25
N ILE A 112 -18.06 -9.78 -16.51
CA ILE A 112 -17.32 -10.95 -17.02
C ILE A 112 -15.81 -10.70 -17.00
N ARG A 113 -15.39 -9.50 -17.44
CA ARG A 113 -13.98 -9.12 -17.46
C ARG A 113 -13.42 -8.99 -16.03
N ALA A 114 -14.13 -8.32 -15.12
CA ALA A 114 -13.76 -8.18 -13.73
C ALA A 114 -13.51 -9.53 -13.06
N ARG A 115 -14.47 -10.46 -13.21
CA ARG A 115 -14.36 -11.82 -12.68
C ARG A 115 -13.10 -12.53 -13.20
N ARG A 116 -12.82 -12.41 -14.50
CA ARG A 116 -11.63 -13.05 -15.10
C ARG A 116 -10.34 -12.50 -14.52
N VAL A 117 -10.23 -11.18 -14.39
CA VAL A 117 -9.05 -10.53 -13.83
C VAL A 117 -8.87 -10.87 -12.35
N LEU A 118 -9.94 -10.83 -11.56
CA LEU A 118 -9.89 -11.24 -10.16
C LEU A 118 -9.40 -12.68 -10.01
N GLN A 119 -9.93 -13.62 -10.80
CA GLN A 119 -9.46 -15.00 -10.79
C GLN A 119 -7.95 -15.13 -11.11
N GLN A 120 -7.44 -14.32 -12.03
CA GLN A 120 -6.01 -14.27 -12.33
C GLN A 120 -5.20 -13.74 -11.14
N LYS A 121 -5.64 -12.66 -10.49
CA LYS A 121 -4.98 -12.08 -9.32
C LYS A 121 -4.94 -13.09 -8.15
N TYR A 122 -6.03 -13.78 -7.85
CA TYR A 122 -6.04 -14.83 -6.82
C TYR A 122 -5.09 -16.00 -7.17
N LYS A 123 -4.96 -16.34 -8.44
CA LYS A 123 -3.99 -17.35 -8.87
C LYS A 123 -2.53 -16.90 -8.67
N VAL A 124 -2.25 -15.62 -8.92
CA VAL A 124 -0.92 -15.05 -8.63
C VAL A 124 -0.64 -15.10 -7.12
N LEU A 125 -1.61 -14.69 -6.29
CA LEU A 125 -1.46 -14.76 -4.84
C LEU A 125 -1.24 -16.20 -4.36
N GLU A 126 -2.02 -17.17 -4.84
CA GLU A 126 -1.83 -18.59 -4.49
C GLU A 126 -0.43 -19.08 -4.86
N ASN A 127 0.08 -18.73 -6.03
CA ASN A 127 1.44 -19.09 -6.44
C ASN A 127 2.50 -18.53 -5.47
N ILE A 128 2.30 -17.30 -4.97
CA ILE A 128 3.20 -16.68 -4.00
C ILE A 128 3.12 -17.38 -2.65
N LEU A 129 1.91 -17.63 -2.15
CA LEU A 129 1.71 -18.32 -0.86
C LEU A 129 2.28 -19.74 -0.88
N SER A 130 2.16 -20.43 -2.00
CA SER A 130 2.71 -21.78 -2.20
C SER A 130 4.24 -21.85 -2.20
N LEU A 131 4.95 -20.73 -2.28
CA LEU A 131 6.42 -20.72 -2.11
C LEU A 131 6.84 -21.06 -0.67
N LYS A 132 5.97 -20.84 0.33
CA LYS A 132 6.24 -21.12 1.74
C LYS A 132 5.72 -22.51 2.14
N GLN A 133 6.45 -23.55 1.78
CA GLN A 133 6.05 -24.95 2.02
C GLN A 133 6.22 -25.41 3.48
N THR A 134 6.95 -24.65 4.29
CA THR A 134 7.30 -25.05 5.68
C THR A 134 6.28 -24.60 6.73
N ALA A 135 5.24 -23.87 6.33
CA ALA A 135 4.24 -23.33 7.22
C ALA A 135 2.83 -23.52 6.66
N GLN A 136 1.83 -23.53 7.54
CA GLN A 136 0.43 -23.42 7.11
C GLN A 136 0.09 -21.96 6.82
N ILE A 137 -0.72 -21.74 5.80
CA ILE A 137 -1.16 -20.38 5.43
C ILE A 137 -2.66 -20.43 5.19
N PHE A 138 -3.41 -19.64 5.97
CA PHE A 138 -4.83 -19.46 5.80
C PHE A 138 -5.17 -18.06 5.33
N CYS A 139 -6.24 -17.96 4.54
CA CYS A 139 -6.74 -16.72 3.99
C CYS A 139 -8.20 -16.51 4.41
N LEU A 140 -8.59 -15.26 4.60
CA LEU A 140 -9.98 -14.88 4.86
C LEU A 140 -10.39 -13.78 3.87
N PRO A 141 -11.54 -13.86 3.21
CA PRO A 141 -12.01 -12.77 2.34
C PRO A 141 -12.50 -11.57 3.14
N GLY A 142 -12.21 -10.35 2.66
CA GLY A 142 -12.78 -9.09 3.13
C GLY A 142 -14.00 -8.66 2.32
N ASN A 143 -14.34 -7.37 2.37
CA ASN A 143 -15.44 -6.82 1.57
C ASN A 143 -15.03 -6.48 0.12
N TYR A 144 -13.73 -6.34 -0.15
CA TYR A 144 -13.18 -6.18 -1.51
C TYR A 144 -12.87 -7.51 -2.20
N ASP A 145 -13.22 -8.64 -1.60
CA ASP A 145 -12.86 -9.95 -2.12
C ASP A 145 -14.05 -10.72 -2.70
N MET A 146 -13.73 -11.60 -3.64
CA MET A 146 -14.63 -12.71 -3.94
C MET A 146 -14.61 -13.70 -2.77
N ASP A 147 -15.73 -14.37 -2.53
CA ASP A 147 -15.79 -15.56 -1.69
C ASP A 147 -14.76 -16.57 -2.22
N LEU A 148 -13.78 -16.92 -1.38
CA LEU A 148 -12.58 -17.66 -1.80
C LEU A 148 -12.90 -19.05 -2.36
N LYS A 149 -14.06 -19.62 -2.04
CA LYS A 149 -14.50 -20.89 -2.67
C LYS A 149 -14.60 -20.81 -4.19
N TYR A 150 -14.70 -19.62 -4.79
CA TYR A 150 -14.72 -19.40 -6.23
C TYR A 150 -13.34 -19.07 -6.81
N THR A 151 -12.29 -19.12 -6.02
CA THR A 151 -10.95 -18.66 -6.38
C THR A 151 -9.90 -19.75 -6.27
N ALA A 152 -8.67 -19.45 -6.66
CA ALA A 152 -7.53 -20.35 -6.47
C ALA A 152 -7.16 -20.55 -4.99
N LEU A 153 -7.68 -19.71 -4.08
CA LEU A 153 -7.40 -19.78 -2.64
C LEU A 153 -8.37 -20.67 -1.85
N HIS A 154 -9.27 -21.40 -2.51
CA HIS A 154 -10.33 -22.17 -1.84
C HIS A 154 -9.81 -23.16 -0.79
N GLU A 155 -8.64 -23.75 -0.98
CA GLU A 155 -8.00 -24.67 -0.01
C GLU A 155 -7.47 -23.95 1.25
N ARG A 156 -7.33 -22.62 1.18
CA ARG A 156 -6.83 -21.78 2.29
C ARG A 156 -7.93 -21.01 2.98
N ASP A 157 -9.16 -21.15 2.51
CA ASP A 157 -10.30 -20.35 2.97
C ASP A 157 -10.68 -20.66 4.42
N LEU A 158 -10.73 -19.62 5.25
CA LEU A 158 -11.24 -19.70 6.62
C LEU A 158 -12.72 -19.32 6.75
N HIS A 159 -13.35 -18.73 5.72
CA HIS A 159 -14.74 -18.30 5.85
C HIS A 159 -15.67 -19.50 6.11
N LEU A 160 -16.28 -19.53 7.30
CA LEU A 160 -17.10 -20.65 7.80
C LEU A 160 -16.35 -22.00 7.87
N HIS A 161 -15.00 -21.92 7.96
CA HIS A 161 -14.14 -23.08 8.15
C HIS A 161 -13.32 -22.95 9.44
N TRP A 162 -12.83 -24.09 9.92
CA TRP A 162 -11.92 -24.13 11.04
C TRP A 162 -10.86 -25.21 10.83
N HIS A 163 -9.68 -24.97 11.41
CA HIS A 163 -8.55 -25.90 11.38
C HIS A 163 -7.93 -26.03 12.77
N GLU A 164 -7.33 -27.17 13.03
CA GLU A 164 -6.53 -27.39 14.23
C GLU A 164 -5.04 -27.36 13.88
N VAL A 165 -4.30 -26.46 14.50
CA VAL A 165 -2.86 -26.28 14.30
C VAL A 165 -2.18 -26.30 15.66
N GLN A 166 -1.31 -27.28 15.90
CA GLN A 166 -0.59 -27.44 17.19
C GLN A 166 -1.51 -27.30 18.43
N ASN A 167 -2.67 -27.96 18.41
CA ASN A 167 -3.68 -27.95 19.46
C ASN A 167 -4.42 -26.60 19.66
N LEU A 168 -4.30 -25.66 18.73
CA LEU A 168 -5.13 -24.45 18.65
C LEU A 168 -6.18 -24.61 17.57
N ARG A 169 -7.42 -24.32 17.90
CA ARG A 169 -8.53 -24.28 16.94
C ARG A 169 -8.69 -22.87 16.40
N ILE A 170 -8.51 -22.73 15.10
CA ILE A 170 -8.55 -21.46 14.37
C ILE A 170 -9.77 -21.48 13.49
N ALA A 171 -10.64 -20.47 13.58
CA ALA A 171 -11.85 -20.36 12.77
C ALA A 171 -12.03 -18.94 12.24
N GLY A 172 -12.66 -18.82 11.06
CA GLY A 172 -12.82 -17.52 10.40
C GLY A 172 -14.23 -17.22 9.93
N TYR A 173 -14.58 -15.93 9.92
CA TYR A 173 -15.80 -15.41 9.31
C TYR A 173 -15.50 -14.15 8.50
N GLY A 174 -15.51 -14.25 7.17
CA GLY A 174 -15.11 -13.19 6.25
C GLY A 174 -16.22 -12.21 5.89
N GLY A 175 -15.83 -11.17 5.14
CA GLY A 175 -16.70 -10.07 4.73
C GLY A 175 -16.87 -9.00 5.78
N ALA A 176 -17.65 -7.96 5.46
CA ALA A 176 -18.04 -6.89 6.37
C ALA A 176 -19.47 -6.41 6.06
N ASP A 177 -20.10 -5.72 7.03
CA ASP A 177 -21.44 -5.14 6.89
C ASP A 177 -21.40 -3.82 6.10
N LEU A 178 -20.88 -3.91 4.90
CA LEU A 178 -20.71 -2.77 4.00
C LEU A 178 -20.88 -3.23 2.54
N TRP A 179 -21.76 -2.53 1.80
CA TRP A 179 -21.78 -2.71 0.36
C TRP A 179 -20.54 -2.05 -0.28
N THR A 180 -19.77 -2.83 -1.01
CA THR A 180 -18.52 -2.39 -1.64
C THR A 180 -18.63 -2.52 -3.15
N PRO A 181 -18.64 -1.42 -3.89
CA PRO A 181 -18.60 -1.46 -5.35
C PRO A 181 -17.20 -1.84 -5.85
N GLY A 182 -17.11 -2.36 -7.07
CA GLY A 182 -15.86 -2.77 -7.71
C GLY A 182 -15.70 -4.28 -7.83
N VAL A 183 -16.37 -5.07 -6.98
CA VAL A 183 -16.36 -6.55 -7.06
C VAL A 183 -17.71 -7.04 -7.55
N PRO A 184 -17.79 -8.08 -8.43
CA PRO A 184 -19.06 -8.67 -8.84
C PRO A 184 -19.83 -9.22 -7.64
N GLU A 185 -21.00 -8.64 -7.33
CA GLU A 185 -21.72 -8.86 -6.07
C GLU A 185 -22.23 -10.30 -5.89
N ARG A 186 -22.53 -10.98 -6.98
CA ARG A 186 -22.92 -12.41 -6.96
C ARG A 186 -21.84 -13.31 -6.36
N TYR A 187 -20.59 -12.88 -6.38
CA TYR A 187 -19.42 -13.67 -5.97
C TYR A 187 -18.76 -13.19 -4.68
N VAL A 188 -19.24 -12.11 -4.05
CA VAL A 188 -18.72 -11.66 -2.75
C VAL A 188 -19.26 -12.53 -1.61
N VAL A 189 -18.61 -12.49 -0.47
CA VAL A 189 -19.12 -13.10 0.75
C VAL A 189 -20.45 -12.44 1.13
N LYS A 190 -21.49 -13.25 1.28
CA LYS A 190 -22.76 -12.75 1.80
C LYS A 190 -22.65 -12.61 3.31
N TYR A 191 -22.27 -11.41 3.76
CA TYR A 191 -22.16 -11.12 5.17
C TYR A 191 -23.55 -11.15 5.83
N ARG A 192 -23.76 -12.12 6.73
CA ARG A 192 -25.03 -12.32 7.43
C ARG A 192 -24.91 -12.08 8.93
N ALA A 193 -23.84 -11.43 9.32
CA ALA A 193 -23.55 -11.09 10.70
C ALA A 193 -23.88 -9.63 11.05
N GLY A 194 -24.63 -8.96 10.20
CA GLY A 194 -25.12 -7.61 10.41
C GLY A 194 -26.10 -7.49 11.60
N VAL A 195 -26.48 -6.27 11.92
CA VAL A 195 -27.29 -5.92 13.10
C VAL A 195 -28.69 -6.53 13.00
N GLY A 196 -28.87 -7.74 13.50
CA GLY A 196 -30.17 -8.39 13.70
C GLY A 196 -30.68 -8.20 15.14
N ALA A 197 -31.96 -8.43 15.36
CA ALA A 197 -32.61 -8.23 16.65
C ALA A 197 -32.04 -9.10 17.79
N ASP A 198 -31.48 -10.26 17.48
CA ASP A 198 -30.87 -11.18 18.47
C ASP A 198 -29.44 -11.55 18.03
N ILE A 199 -28.45 -11.02 18.74
CA ILE A 199 -27.03 -11.31 18.53
C ILE A 199 -26.75 -12.82 18.54
N LYS A 200 -27.43 -13.59 19.39
CA LYS A 200 -27.22 -15.03 19.56
C LYS A 200 -27.81 -15.88 18.42
N GLN A 201 -28.63 -15.31 17.55
CA GLN A 201 -29.16 -15.93 16.34
C GLN A 201 -28.33 -15.57 15.08
N ASN A 202 -27.32 -14.76 15.25
CA ASN A 202 -26.42 -14.33 14.17
C ASN A 202 -25.59 -15.52 13.65
N GLU A 203 -25.43 -15.65 12.33
CA GLU A 203 -24.72 -16.76 11.68
C GLU A 203 -23.28 -16.92 12.20
N MET A 204 -22.53 -15.82 12.31
CA MET A 204 -21.16 -15.81 12.82
C MET A 204 -21.12 -16.29 14.29
N TYR A 205 -22.02 -15.77 15.15
CA TYR A 205 -22.10 -16.16 16.54
C TYR A 205 -22.38 -17.65 16.69
N LEU A 206 -23.36 -18.18 15.92
CA LEU A 206 -23.73 -19.60 15.94
C LEU A 206 -22.60 -20.49 15.43
N PHE A 207 -21.92 -20.08 14.39
CA PHE A 207 -20.75 -20.79 13.86
C PHE A 207 -19.64 -20.89 14.91
N PHE A 208 -19.21 -19.77 15.49
CA PHE A 208 -18.16 -19.79 16.51
C PHE A 208 -18.58 -20.54 17.79
N LYS A 209 -19.85 -20.46 18.17
CA LYS A 209 -20.39 -21.22 19.30
C LYS A 209 -20.33 -22.74 19.07
N ALA A 210 -20.57 -23.19 17.84
CA ALA A 210 -20.45 -24.61 17.49
C ALA A 210 -19.00 -25.07 17.43
N VAL A 211 -18.08 -24.25 16.89
CA VAL A 211 -16.67 -24.58 16.71
C VAL A 211 -15.87 -24.43 17.98
N LYS A 212 -16.16 -23.45 18.82
CA LYS A 212 -15.40 -23.07 20.04
C LYS A 212 -13.92 -22.82 19.72
N PRO A 213 -13.60 -21.83 18.88
CA PRO A 213 -12.23 -21.55 18.47
C PRO A 213 -11.40 -20.95 19.61
N ASP A 214 -10.10 -21.22 19.57
CA ASP A 214 -9.10 -20.53 20.38
C ASP A 214 -8.68 -19.21 19.71
N VAL A 215 -8.61 -19.22 18.37
CA VAL A 215 -8.26 -18.08 17.55
C VAL A 215 -9.40 -17.79 16.58
N ILE A 216 -9.93 -16.59 16.66
CA ILE A 216 -10.95 -16.07 15.72
C ILE A 216 -10.26 -15.18 14.72
N VAL A 217 -10.61 -15.34 13.45
CA VAL A 217 -10.18 -14.45 12.35
C VAL A 217 -11.43 -13.87 11.70
N THR A 218 -11.58 -12.55 11.74
CA THR A 218 -12.65 -11.84 11.04
C THR A 218 -12.07 -10.66 10.28
N HIS A 219 -12.73 -10.22 9.22
CA HIS A 219 -12.31 -8.98 8.58
C HIS A 219 -12.85 -7.78 9.37
N GLN A 220 -14.15 -7.74 9.63
CA GLN A 220 -14.77 -6.69 10.44
C GLN A 220 -14.42 -6.85 11.93
N PRO A 221 -14.00 -5.77 12.63
CA PRO A 221 -13.64 -5.83 14.05
C PRO A 221 -14.87 -6.01 14.98
N ALA A 222 -14.61 -6.31 16.24
CA ALA A 222 -15.62 -6.37 17.30
C ALA A 222 -16.08 -4.95 17.67
N HIS A 223 -17.38 -4.78 17.97
CA HIS A 223 -17.93 -3.47 18.35
C HIS A 223 -17.22 -2.89 19.58
N GLY A 224 -16.76 -1.64 19.44
CA GLY A 224 -16.03 -0.90 20.48
C GLY A 224 -14.56 -1.28 20.61
N ILE A 225 -13.99 -2.11 19.71
CA ILE A 225 -12.58 -2.51 19.71
C ILE A 225 -12.03 -2.40 18.30
N HIS A 226 -11.08 -1.50 18.07
CA HIS A 226 -10.44 -1.25 16.77
C HIS A 226 -11.44 -0.99 15.64
N ASP A 227 -12.55 -0.32 15.94
CA ASP A 227 -13.68 -0.19 15.03
C ASP A 227 -14.07 1.26 14.70
N ARG A 228 -13.27 2.25 15.12
CA ARG A 228 -13.58 3.67 14.92
C ARG A 228 -13.19 4.14 13.52
N VAL A 229 -14.20 4.51 12.75
CA VAL A 229 -14.02 5.21 11.47
C VAL A 229 -14.24 6.69 11.71
N ASN A 230 -13.22 7.52 11.47
CA ASN A 230 -13.10 8.92 11.91
C ASN A 230 -14.35 9.81 11.76
N GLN A 231 -15.22 9.57 10.79
CA GLN A 231 -16.42 10.39 10.55
C GLN A 231 -17.73 9.65 10.82
N PHE A 232 -17.68 8.32 10.97
CA PHE A 232 -18.87 7.47 11.04
C PHE A 232 -19.06 6.81 12.41
N GLY A 233 -18.07 6.92 13.30
CA GLY A 233 -18.11 6.30 14.61
C GLY A 233 -17.76 4.79 14.58
N PRO A 234 -18.22 4.02 15.59
CA PRO A 234 -17.93 2.60 15.66
C PRO A 234 -18.68 1.83 14.56
N SER A 235 -17.93 0.99 13.82
CA SER A 235 -18.42 0.19 12.70
C SER A 235 -18.27 -1.34 12.94
N GLY A 236 -17.87 -1.73 14.15
CA GLY A 236 -17.62 -3.13 14.49
C GLY A 236 -18.88 -3.96 14.71
N SER A 237 -18.72 -5.28 14.70
CA SER A 237 -19.80 -6.25 14.87
C SER A 237 -20.18 -6.43 16.35
N PRO A 238 -21.44 -6.11 16.75
CA PRO A 238 -21.95 -6.43 18.09
C PRO A 238 -22.00 -7.93 18.38
N ALA A 239 -22.22 -8.76 17.35
CA ALA A 239 -22.27 -10.20 17.49
C ALA A 239 -20.88 -10.80 17.81
N LEU A 240 -19.83 -10.30 17.16
CA LEU A 240 -18.45 -10.68 17.46
C LEU A 240 -18.06 -10.23 18.89
N ARG A 241 -18.41 -9.01 19.27
CA ARG A 241 -18.17 -8.51 20.61
C ARG A 241 -18.85 -9.39 21.66
N GLY A 242 -20.14 -9.66 21.50
CA GLY A 242 -20.89 -10.50 22.43
C GLY A 242 -20.41 -11.96 22.48
N PHE A 243 -19.86 -12.48 21.38
CA PHE A 243 -19.24 -13.79 21.37
C PHE A 243 -17.93 -13.79 22.16
N CYS A 244 -17.04 -12.84 21.94
CA CYS A 244 -15.74 -12.74 22.65
C CYS A 244 -15.95 -12.57 24.15
N ASP A 245 -16.86 -11.69 24.57
CA ASP A 245 -17.16 -11.46 25.98
C ASP A 245 -17.74 -12.70 26.68
N ALA A 246 -18.54 -13.52 25.95
CA ALA A 246 -19.17 -14.70 26.53
C ALA A 246 -18.30 -15.97 26.52
N ASN A 247 -17.33 -16.08 25.60
CA ASN A 247 -16.58 -17.33 25.37
C ASN A 247 -15.07 -17.20 25.55
N ALA A 248 -14.53 -15.96 25.63
CA ALA A 248 -13.14 -15.63 25.90
C ALA A 248 -12.13 -16.43 25.06
N PRO A 249 -12.18 -16.38 23.70
CA PRO A 249 -11.14 -16.95 22.85
C PRO A 249 -9.78 -16.29 23.18
N LEU A 250 -8.68 -16.96 22.90
CA LEU A 250 -7.33 -16.42 23.15
C LEU A 250 -7.04 -15.18 22.32
N LEU A 251 -7.38 -15.26 21.01
CA LEU A 251 -7.09 -14.23 20.02
C LEU A 251 -8.33 -13.93 19.18
N CYS A 252 -8.53 -12.65 18.88
CA CYS A 252 -9.42 -12.14 17.86
C CYS A 252 -8.61 -11.26 16.90
N LEU A 253 -8.38 -11.78 15.68
CA LEU A 253 -7.57 -11.16 14.64
C LEU A 253 -8.51 -10.48 13.65
N THR A 254 -8.35 -9.16 13.45
CA THR A 254 -9.26 -8.32 12.65
C THR A 254 -8.50 -7.38 11.74
N GLY A 255 -9.18 -6.79 10.74
CA GLY A 255 -8.65 -5.78 9.82
C GLY A 255 -9.68 -4.68 9.56
N HIS A 256 -9.90 -4.30 8.28
CA HIS A 256 -10.95 -3.42 7.77
C HIS A 256 -10.82 -1.94 8.20
N VAL A 257 -10.60 -1.66 9.48
CA VAL A 257 -10.50 -0.29 9.99
C VAL A 257 -9.03 0.08 10.16
N HIS A 258 -8.43 0.62 9.10
CA HIS A 258 -6.99 0.90 9.06
C HIS A 258 -6.55 1.96 10.06
N ALA A 259 -7.42 2.92 10.38
CA ALA A 259 -7.10 4.03 11.28
C ALA A 259 -7.16 3.67 12.78
N ASP A 260 -7.82 2.58 13.14
CA ASP A 260 -8.00 2.13 14.53
C ASP A 260 -7.33 0.76 14.74
N TRP A 261 -6.03 0.77 14.81
CA TRP A 261 -5.14 -0.37 14.85
C TRP A 261 -4.54 -0.59 16.24
N GLY A 262 -3.94 -1.74 16.45
CA GLY A 262 -3.09 -2.02 17.60
C GLY A 262 -3.46 -3.29 18.34
N PHE A 263 -3.09 -3.29 19.62
CA PHE A 263 -3.30 -4.34 20.60
C PHE A 263 -4.29 -3.84 21.66
N GLN A 264 -5.34 -4.60 21.91
CA GLN A 264 -6.28 -4.32 22.99
C GLN A 264 -6.74 -5.63 23.64
N THR A 265 -7.01 -5.63 24.93
CA THR A 265 -7.60 -6.77 25.64
C THR A 265 -9.03 -6.46 26.07
N SER A 266 -9.90 -7.45 25.98
CA SER A 266 -11.27 -7.42 26.50
C SER A 266 -11.51 -8.75 27.22
N GLU A 267 -11.82 -8.66 28.51
CA GLU A 267 -11.82 -9.83 29.41
C GLU A 267 -10.49 -10.58 29.31
N SER A 268 -10.49 -11.81 28.77
CA SER A 268 -9.27 -12.61 28.53
C SER A 268 -8.92 -12.74 27.05
N THR A 269 -9.64 -12.06 26.15
CA THR A 269 -9.37 -12.09 24.71
C THR A 269 -8.42 -10.97 24.31
N ILE A 270 -7.41 -11.29 23.52
CA ILE A 270 -6.53 -10.33 22.89
C ILE A 270 -7.07 -10.02 21.49
N HIS A 271 -7.33 -8.74 21.22
CA HIS A 271 -7.78 -8.23 19.94
C HIS A 271 -6.62 -7.55 19.23
N LEU A 272 -6.38 -7.92 17.97
CA LEU A 272 -5.31 -7.38 17.15
C LEU A 272 -5.86 -6.89 15.82
N ASN A 273 -5.54 -5.64 15.48
CA ASN A 273 -5.72 -5.08 14.14
C ASN A 273 -4.38 -4.49 13.69
N PRO A 274 -3.71 -5.05 12.64
CA PRO A 274 -2.40 -4.57 12.21
C PRO A 274 -2.48 -3.28 11.39
N SER A 275 -3.65 -2.71 11.14
CA SER A 275 -3.86 -1.72 10.07
C SER A 275 -3.78 -2.39 8.69
N ASN A 276 -3.21 -1.73 7.69
CA ASN A 276 -3.10 -2.26 6.33
C ASN A 276 -1.69 -2.77 6.00
N PHE A 277 -1.61 -3.91 5.33
CA PHE A 277 -0.33 -4.40 4.79
C PHE A 277 -0.05 -3.84 3.38
N GLY A 278 -1.07 -3.64 2.56
CA GLY A 278 -0.98 -2.91 1.29
C GLY A 278 -1.02 -1.40 1.47
N GLU A 279 -0.63 -0.65 0.45
CA GLU A 279 -0.87 0.80 0.40
C GLU A 279 -2.34 1.07 0.04
N VAL A 280 -2.96 2.01 0.72
CA VAL A 280 -4.36 2.36 0.49
C VAL A 280 -4.50 3.83 0.12
N THR A 281 -5.19 4.09 -1.00
CA THR A 281 -5.53 5.46 -1.38
C THR A 281 -6.73 5.93 -0.57
N LEU A 282 -6.54 7.00 0.20
CA LEU A 282 -7.58 7.59 1.02
C LEU A 282 -8.56 8.41 0.16
N LEU A 283 -9.80 8.50 0.58
CA LEU A 283 -10.83 9.35 -0.06
C LEU A 283 -10.42 10.83 -0.12
N THR A 284 -9.54 11.26 0.76
CA THR A 284 -8.94 12.61 0.78
C THR A 284 -7.88 12.83 -0.29
N GLY A 285 -7.53 11.79 -1.06
CA GLY A 285 -6.50 11.82 -2.10
C GLY A 285 -5.07 11.60 -1.60
N GLY A 286 -4.90 11.27 -0.32
CA GLY A 286 -3.63 10.82 0.25
C GLY A 286 -3.46 9.31 0.09
N VAL A 287 -2.26 8.83 0.34
CA VAL A 287 -1.94 7.39 0.41
C VAL A 287 -1.54 7.06 1.84
N SER A 288 -2.20 6.06 2.44
CA SER A 288 -1.75 5.44 3.67
C SER A 288 -0.71 4.37 3.33
N GLU A 289 0.46 4.47 3.92
CA GLU A 289 1.50 3.45 3.74
C GLU A 289 1.10 2.14 4.40
N GLY A 290 1.65 1.04 3.88
CA GLY A 290 1.39 -0.30 4.40
C GLY A 290 2.63 -0.94 5.02
N GLY A 291 2.58 -2.27 5.09
CA GLY A 291 3.67 -3.11 5.59
C GLY A 291 3.46 -3.58 7.03
N PHE A 292 2.36 -3.22 7.68
CA PHE A 292 2.12 -3.52 9.10
C PHE A 292 1.65 -4.96 9.31
N PHE A 293 2.17 -5.59 10.37
CA PHE A 293 1.81 -6.95 10.75
C PHE A 293 2.12 -7.27 12.20
N PHE A 294 1.55 -8.37 12.71
CA PHE A 294 1.86 -8.91 14.02
C PHE A 294 2.62 -10.23 13.93
N SER A 295 3.56 -10.43 14.84
CA SER A 295 4.14 -11.71 15.17
C SER A 295 3.70 -12.11 16.57
N ILE A 296 3.13 -13.30 16.74
CA ILE A 296 2.47 -13.74 17.97
C ILE A 296 3.10 -15.07 18.38
N ASP A 297 3.66 -15.13 19.58
CA ASP A 297 4.22 -16.34 20.15
C ASP A 297 3.22 -16.96 21.16
N VAL A 298 2.82 -18.19 20.89
CA VAL A 298 1.89 -18.96 21.72
C VAL A 298 2.61 -20.17 22.32
N GLU A 299 2.51 -20.35 23.62
CA GLU A 299 3.07 -21.49 24.36
C GLU A 299 1.99 -22.07 25.28
N ASP A 300 1.80 -23.39 25.24
CA ASP A 300 0.84 -24.09 26.13
C ASP A 300 -0.59 -23.46 26.08
N ARG A 301 -1.09 -23.10 24.88
CA ARG A 301 -2.38 -22.42 24.68
C ARG A 301 -2.48 -21.06 25.40
N ARG A 302 -1.37 -20.36 25.56
CA ARG A 302 -1.31 -18.99 26.10
C ARG A 302 -0.47 -18.13 25.19
N VAL A 303 -0.94 -16.95 24.87
CA VAL A 303 -0.15 -15.94 24.17
C VAL A 303 0.90 -15.42 25.15
N ARG A 304 2.18 -15.49 24.77
CA ARG A 304 3.30 -15.04 25.60
C ARG A 304 3.83 -13.69 25.20
N LYS A 305 3.89 -13.48 23.89
CA LYS A 305 4.43 -12.25 23.31
C LYS A 305 3.69 -11.92 22.04
N VAL A 306 3.45 -10.65 21.85
CA VAL A 306 2.97 -10.08 20.58
C VAL A 306 3.90 -8.96 20.18
N ILE A 307 4.37 -8.97 18.93
CA ILE A 307 5.25 -7.93 18.39
C ILE A 307 4.53 -7.27 17.23
N PHE A 308 4.34 -5.97 17.31
CA PHE A 308 3.84 -5.16 16.22
C PHE A 308 5.01 -4.71 15.34
N ARG A 309 4.93 -4.97 14.04
CA ARG A 309 6.03 -4.87 13.08
C ARG A 309 5.63 -4.12 11.83
N LYS A 310 6.64 -3.65 11.11
CA LYS A 310 6.48 -3.06 9.78
C LYS A 310 7.53 -3.61 8.83
N LEU A 311 7.08 -4.05 7.66
CA LEU A 311 7.95 -4.35 6.52
C LEU A 311 8.11 -3.10 5.67
N VAL A 312 9.34 -2.64 5.52
CA VAL A 312 9.72 -1.53 4.63
C VAL A 312 10.74 -2.07 3.64
N ASP A 313 10.37 -2.13 2.37
CA ASP A 313 11.13 -2.80 1.31
C ASP A 313 11.42 -4.28 1.66
N ASP A 314 12.66 -4.62 2.03
CA ASP A 314 13.11 -5.96 2.45
C ASP A 314 13.49 -6.03 3.95
N ARG A 315 13.20 -4.99 4.74
CA ARG A 315 13.56 -4.90 6.15
C ARG A 315 12.33 -4.92 7.05
N ILE A 316 12.47 -5.60 8.16
CA ILE A 316 11.45 -5.67 9.20
C ILE A 316 11.89 -4.82 10.39
N TYR A 317 11.00 -3.95 10.83
CA TYR A 317 11.18 -3.07 11.98
C TYR A 317 10.16 -3.45 13.06
N ASP A 318 10.66 -3.66 14.29
CA ASP A 318 9.81 -3.85 15.45
C ASP A 318 9.33 -2.46 15.91
N ILE A 319 8.00 -2.26 15.98
CA ILE A 319 7.40 -0.98 16.37
C ILE A 319 7.08 -0.98 17.86
N ALA A 320 6.41 -2.03 18.34
CA ALA A 320 6.05 -2.20 19.74
C ALA A 320 6.02 -3.68 20.13
N ASP A 321 6.45 -3.96 21.34
CA ASP A 321 6.39 -5.27 21.97
C ASP A 321 5.30 -5.27 23.05
N TYR A 322 4.54 -6.36 23.12
CA TYR A 322 3.56 -6.63 24.16
C TYR A 322 3.92 -7.95 24.83
N ASP A 323 4.30 -7.89 26.09
CA ASP A 323 4.71 -9.05 26.90
C ASP A 323 3.77 -9.22 28.10
N GLU A 324 3.41 -10.47 28.41
CA GLU A 324 2.66 -10.79 29.62
C GLU A 324 3.63 -10.85 30.83
N VAL A 325 3.49 -9.91 31.74
CA VAL A 325 4.27 -9.84 32.99
C VAL A 325 3.31 -9.85 34.17
N ASP A 326 3.44 -10.83 35.04
CA ASP A 326 2.60 -10.99 36.26
C ASP A 326 1.07 -10.94 35.97
N GLY A 327 0.65 -11.56 34.87
CA GLY A 327 -0.75 -11.61 34.44
C GLY A 327 -1.31 -10.31 33.89
N ARG A 328 -0.43 -9.35 33.57
CA ARG A 328 -0.79 -8.09 32.90
C ARG A 328 0.03 -7.90 31.64
N TRP A 329 -0.61 -7.33 30.63
CA TRP A 329 0.07 -6.96 29.40
C TRP A 329 0.81 -5.65 29.56
N ARG A 330 2.09 -5.65 29.19
CA ARG A 330 2.96 -4.48 29.17
C ARG A 330 3.33 -4.15 27.73
N GLU A 331 3.04 -2.93 27.32
CA GLU A 331 3.50 -2.36 26.04
C GLU A 331 4.89 -1.75 26.22
N THR A 332 5.78 -2.04 25.29
CA THR A 332 7.09 -1.40 25.15
C THR A 332 7.22 -0.88 23.73
N ILE A 333 7.28 0.43 23.59
CA ILE A 333 7.47 1.08 22.27
C ILE A 333 8.94 0.95 21.90
N VAL A 334 9.23 0.21 20.82
CA VAL A 334 10.58 -0.03 20.30
C VAL A 334 10.98 1.07 19.33
N ASP A 335 10.10 1.41 18.38
CA ASP A 335 10.31 2.50 17.42
C ASP A 335 9.30 3.62 17.67
N ALA A 336 9.72 4.60 18.47
CA ALA A 336 8.87 5.72 18.84
C ALA A 336 8.52 6.65 17.65
N GLY A 337 9.36 6.67 16.61
CA GLY A 337 9.12 7.46 15.41
C GLY A 337 7.95 6.90 14.60
N ARG A 338 8.05 5.63 14.21
CA ARG A 338 7.01 4.91 13.46
C ARG A 338 5.71 4.80 14.24
N TYR A 339 5.80 4.52 15.54
CA TYR A 339 4.64 4.44 16.41
C TYR A 339 3.86 5.76 16.46
N ARG A 340 4.55 6.90 16.63
CA ARG A 340 3.89 8.22 16.66
C ARG A 340 3.31 8.62 15.31
N ALA A 341 4.03 8.38 14.22
CA ALA A 341 3.55 8.66 12.88
C ALA A 341 2.25 7.89 12.59
N LEU A 342 2.23 6.59 12.87
CA LEU A 342 1.04 5.77 12.68
C LEU A 342 -0.13 6.23 13.56
N LYS A 343 0.11 6.62 14.82
CA LYS A 343 -0.90 7.21 15.72
C LYS A 343 -1.47 8.52 15.18
N ALA A 344 -0.65 9.32 14.49
CA ALA A 344 -1.07 10.57 13.87
C ALA A 344 -1.74 10.39 12.50
N GLY A 345 -1.77 9.16 11.96
CA GLY A 345 -2.22 8.90 10.59
C GLY A 345 -1.26 9.43 9.53
N GLU A 346 0.03 9.56 9.89
CA GLU A 346 1.09 10.07 9.03
C GLU A 346 1.93 8.92 8.47
N ASN A 347 2.45 9.09 7.26
CA ASN A 347 3.36 8.13 6.66
C ASN A 347 4.79 8.40 7.14
N CYS A 348 5.43 7.42 7.76
CA CYS A 348 6.78 7.55 8.30
C CYS A 348 7.86 7.16 7.30
N ASP A 349 7.59 6.11 6.50
CA ASP A 349 8.51 5.56 5.52
C ASP A 349 8.20 6.01 4.10
N SER A 350 7.18 6.85 3.94
CA SER A 350 6.89 7.51 2.67
C SER A 350 7.97 8.53 2.37
N ARG A 351 8.72 8.27 1.34
CA ARG A 351 9.83 9.07 0.84
C ARG A 351 9.43 10.47 0.40
N ILE A 352 8.14 10.70 0.29
CA ILE A 352 7.52 11.95 -0.16
C ILE A 352 7.31 12.92 1.00
N GLN A 353 7.01 12.41 2.20
CA GLN A 353 6.64 13.25 3.34
C GLN A 353 7.82 13.86 4.11
N LYS A 354 9.03 13.35 3.87
CA LYS A 354 10.20 13.76 4.64
C LYS A 354 10.69 15.20 4.34
N VAL A 355 10.15 15.84 3.31
CA VAL A 355 10.41 17.25 2.96
C VAL A 355 9.08 18.00 2.87
N SER A 356 8.25 17.86 3.89
CA SER A 356 6.87 18.35 3.90
C SER A 356 6.72 19.85 4.03
N HIS A 357 7.76 20.56 4.47
CA HIS A 357 7.69 22.01 4.73
C HIS A 357 7.90 22.88 3.47
N ILE A 358 8.25 22.27 2.33
CA ILE A 358 8.38 23.01 1.07
C ILE A 358 7.10 22.83 0.25
N PRO A 359 6.26 23.89 0.14
CA PRO A 359 4.96 23.78 -0.52
C PRO A 359 5.05 23.33 -1.98
N GLU A 360 6.14 23.67 -2.67
CA GLU A 360 6.42 23.29 -4.05
C GLU A 360 6.56 21.77 -4.20
N ILE A 361 7.26 21.15 -3.25
CA ILE A 361 7.47 19.69 -3.22
C ILE A 361 6.16 18.96 -2.92
N GLN A 362 5.41 19.44 -1.93
CA GLN A 362 4.10 18.87 -1.62
C GLN A 362 3.19 18.87 -2.84
N LEU A 363 3.09 20.03 -3.50
CA LEU A 363 2.26 20.21 -4.67
C LEU A 363 2.68 19.29 -5.82
N TYR A 364 3.99 19.20 -6.10
CA TYR A 364 4.53 18.28 -7.11
C TYR A 364 4.21 16.82 -6.79
N ASN A 365 4.35 16.41 -5.54
CA ASN A 365 4.10 15.05 -5.13
C ASN A 365 2.61 14.68 -5.19
N GLU A 366 1.71 15.59 -4.85
CA GLU A 366 0.27 15.38 -5.01
C GLU A 366 -0.13 15.22 -6.48
N ILE A 367 0.41 16.06 -7.36
CA ILE A 367 0.22 15.95 -8.81
C ILE A 367 0.77 14.61 -9.31
N LYS A 368 1.98 14.24 -8.88
CA LYS A 368 2.63 12.99 -9.24
C LYS A 368 1.82 11.76 -8.83
N GLN A 369 1.26 11.75 -7.61
CA GLN A 369 0.40 10.67 -7.14
C GLN A 369 -0.80 10.48 -8.05
N PHE A 370 -1.47 11.55 -8.44
CA PHE A 370 -2.58 11.49 -9.38
C PHE A 370 -2.16 10.84 -10.71
N TYR A 371 -1.07 11.30 -11.33
CA TYR A 371 -0.62 10.75 -12.60
C TYR A 371 -0.18 9.29 -12.49
N ARG A 372 0.41 8.87 -11.37
CA ARG A 372 0.80 7.47 -11.10
C ARG A 372 -0.38 6.51 -11.00
N MET A 373 -1.56 6.98 -10.59
CA MET A 373 -2.77 6.14 -10.63
C MET A 373 -3.10 5.65 -12.05
N PHE A 374 -2.63 6.36 -13.06
CA PHE A 374 -2.81 6.05 -14.49
C PHE A 374 -1.48 5.68 -15.15
N GLN A 375 -0.65 4.94 -14.44
CA GLN A 375 0.67 4.51 -14.92
C GLN A 375 0.56 3.71 -16.21
N THR A 376 1.52 3.93 -17.13
CA THR A 376 1.56 3.25 -18.43
C THR A 376 2.27 1.93 -18.37
N GLU A 377 1.96 1.04 -19.31
CA GLU A 377 2.69 -0.21 -19.51
C GLU A 377 4.17 0.04 -19.80
N GLU A 378 4.47 1.09 -20.58
CA GLU A 378 5.85 1.51 -20.88
C GLU A 378 6.60 1.98 -19.63
N THR A 379 5.90 2.57 -18.65
CA THR A 379 6.51 2.89 -17.35
C THR A 379 6.84 1.63 -16.57
N GLU A 380 5.91 0.69 -16.49
CA GLU A 380 6.12 -0.59 -15.78
C GLU A 380 7.27 -1.39 -16.40
N GLU A 381 7.34 -1.44 -17.72
CA GLU A 381 8.46 -2.09 -18.43
C GLU A 381 9.81 -1.48 -18.05
N ARG A 382 9.90 -0.13 -18.03
CA ARG A 382 11.14 0.56 -17.67
C ARG A 382 11.55 0.32 -16.22
N LEU A 383 10.61 0.34 -15.30
CA LEU A 383 10.87 0.04 -13.90
C LEU A 383 11.37 -1.40 -13.71
N GLY A 384 10.71 -2.37 -14.33
CA GLY A 384 11.13 -3.76 -14.26
C GLY A 384 12.54 -3.99 -14.83
N VAL A 385 12.92 -3.27 -15.89
CA VAL A 385 14.29 -3.34 -16.44
C VAL A 385 15.30 -2.69 -15.50
N LEU A 386 14.96 -1.57 -14.86
CA LEU A 386 15.85 -0.93 -13.88
C LEU A 386 16.09 -1.81 -12.65
N GLU A 387 15.08 -2.53 -12.17
CA GLU A 387 15.25 -3.52 -11.10
C GLU A 387 16.18 -4.66 -11.52
N GLN A 388 16.08 -5.11 -12.78
CA GLN A 388 17.01 -6.12 -13.32
C GLN A 388 18.43 -5.59 -13.42
N VAL A 389 18.59 -4.30 -13.80
CA VAL A 389 19.89 -3.61 -13.81
C VAL A 389 20.50 -3.60 -12.41
N ALA A 390 19.75 -3.17 -11.39
CA ALA A 390 20.22 -3.16 -10.01
C ALA A 390 20.70 -4.55 -9.56
N LYS A 391 19.88 -5.58 -9.76
CA LYS A 391 20.24 -6.98 -9.44
C LYS A 391 21.46 -7.49 -10.22
N ARG A 392 21.65 -7.04 -11.46
CA ARG A 392 22.80 -7.42 -12.28
C ARG A 392 24.09 -6.75 -11.79
N ILE A 393 24.01 -5.50 -11.36
CA ILE A 393 25.11 -4.78 -10.74
C ILE A 393 25.54 -5.49 -9.46
N GLU A 394 24.63 -5.77 -8.56
CA GLU A 394 24.88 -6.49 -7.31
C GLU A 394 25.63 -7.82 -7.53
N ARG A 395 25.17 -8.62 -8.51
CA ARG A 395 25.79 -9.92 -8.80
C ARG A 395 27.19 -9.81 -9.42
N ARG A 396 27.47 -8.77 -10.21
CA ARG A 396 28.73 -8.66 -10.96
C ARG A 396 29.81 -7.89 -10.21
N ILE A 397 29.43 -6.88 -9.45
CA ILE A 397 30.38 -5.97 -8.80
C ILE A 397 30.52 -6.32 -7.32
N GLN A 398 29.58 -7.09 -6.76
CA GLN A 398 29.45 -7.36 -5.32
C GLN A 398 29.27 -6.08 -4.50
N ASP A 399 28.80 -5.01 -5.16
CA ASP A 399 28.51 -3.71 -4.58
C ASP A 399 27.05 -3.35 -4.81
N ASP A 400 26.45 -2.75 -3.80
CA ASP A 400 25.08 -2.29 -3.82
C ASP A 400 25.01 -0.88 -4.40
N ILE A 401 24.20 -0.70 -5.44
CA ILE A 401 23.95 0.61 -6.05
C ILE A 401 22.46 0.93 -5.94
N GLY A 402 22.15 2.09 -5.34
CA GLY A 402 20.82 2.67 -5.35
C GLY A 402 20.60 3.52 -6.60
N MET A 403 19.35 3.69 -7.01
CA MET A 403 18.98 4.59 -8.09
C MET A 403 17.69 5.32 -7.75
N ASP A 404 17.57 6.56 -8.22
CA ASP A 404 16.33 7.33 -8.23
C ASP A 404 15.92 7.67 -9.63
N VAL A 405 14.69 7.37 -10.00
CA VAL A 405 14.15 7.65 -11.34
C VAL A 405 13.46 9.00 -11.35
N MET A 406 13.68 9.75 -12.43
CA MET A 406 13.13 11.08 -12.67
C MET A 406 12.17 11.10 -13.88
N GLY A 407 11.74 12.27 -14.28
CA GLY A 407 11.02 12.52 -15.53
C GLY A 407 9.71 11.74 -15.68
N SER A 408 9.45 11.26 -16.89
CA SER A 408 8.21 10.58 -17.24
C SER A 408 8.03 9.23 -16.53
N VAL A 409 9.12 8.52 -16.25
CA VAL A 409 9.10 7.26 -15.51
C VAL A 409 8.67 7.50 -14.05
N ASN A 410 9.20 8.55 -13.42
CA ASN A 410 8.81 8.95 -12.07
C ASN A 410 7.33 9.35 -11.99
N MET A 411 6.82 10.04 -13.01
CA MET A 411 5.41 10.45 -13.10
C MET A 411 4.46 9.30 -13.47
N GLY A 412 4.98 8.14 -13.87
CA GLY A 412 4.16 7.05 -14.35
C GLY A 412 3.61 7.25 -15.77
N GLN A 413 4.19 8.17 -16.56
CA GLN A 413 3.62 8.67 -17.81
C GLN A 413 4.57 8.48 -19.01
N SER A 414 5.42 7.45 -18.97
CA SER A 414 6.30 7.12 -20.10
C SER A 414 5.52 6.69 -21.35
N GLN A 415 6.09 6.95 -22.49
CA GLN A 415 5.65 6.49 -23.82
C GLN A 415 6.77 5.69 -24.48
N THR A 416 6.49 5.03 -25.61
CA THR A 416 7.46 4.19 -26.33
C THR A 416 8.80 4.90 -26.60
N GLY A 417 8.78 6.20 -26.92
CA GLY A 417 9.98 7.00 -27.18
C GLY A 417 10.54 7.75 -25.95
N SER A 418 10.01 7.53 -24.75
CA SER A 418 10.52 8.19 -23.56
C SER A 418 11.86 7.60 -23.14
N ASP A 419 12.81 8.46 -22.79
CA ASP A 419 14.06 8.14 -22.13
C ASP A 419 13.87 7.81 -20.64
N ILE A 420 14.94 7.33 -20.04
CA ILE A 420 15.00 7.01 -18.60
C ILE A 420 16.04 7.92 -17.97
N ASP A 421 15.57 8.91 -17.20
CA ASP A 421 16.43 9.79 -16.42
C ASP A 421 16.55 9.28 -15.01
N PHE A 422 17.78 9.12 -14.49
CA PHE A 422 17.98 8.63 -13.13
C PHE A 422 19.26 9.14 -12.49
N VAL A 423 19.27 9.11 -11.16
CA VAL A 423 20.42 9.44 -10.30
C VAL A 423 20.98 8.13 -9.75
N LEU A 424 22.30 8.02 -9.69
CA LEU A 424 22.99 6.90 -9.05
C LEU A 424 23.38 7.23 -7.62
N TYR A 425 23.29 6.25 -6.75
CA TYR A 425 23.79 6.28 -5.38
C TYR A 425 24.84 5.19 -5.23
N ILE A 426 26.05 5.59 -4.88
CA ILE A 426 27.21 4.70 -4.70
C ILE A 426 27.84 4.92 -3.33
N ARG A 427 28.74 4.03 -2.93
CA ARG A 427 29.61 4.18 -1.76
C ARG A 427 31.06 4.08 -2.23
N SER A 428 31.82 5.15 -2.06
CA SER A 428 33.23 5.19 -2.53
C SER A 428 34.22 4.56 -1.56
N GLY A 429 33.85 4.39 -0.29
CA GLY A 429 34.74 3.88 0.77
C GLY A 429 35.91 4.81 1.16
N SER A 430 36.01 5.98 0.54
CA SER A 430 37.22 6.83 0.65
C SER A 430 37.07 8.11 1.47
N GLY A 431 35.90 8.53 1.85
CA GLY A 431 35.66 9.70 2.73
C GLY A 431 36.28 11.03 2.30
N ASN A 432 36.92 11.11 1.15
CA ASN A 432 37.54 12.32 0.63
C ASN A 432 36.62 13.04 -0.37
N ALA A 433 36.05 14.13 0.09
CA ALA A 433 34.99 14.88 -0.59
C ALA A 433 35.39 15.67 -1.84
N ALA A 434 36.67 15.68 -2.22
CA ALA A 434 37.16 16.66 -3.19
C ALA A 434 37.06 16.26 -4.66
N ASN A 435 36.83 14.98 -4.98
CA ASN A 435 36.73 14.55 -6.36
C ASN A 435 35.51 13.66 -6.54
N LEU A 436 34.61 14.06 -7.41
CA LEU A 436 33.48 13.28 -7.91
C LEU A 436 33.89 11.83 -8.15
N PRO A 437 33.02 10.89 -7.82
CA PRO A 437 33.28 9.46 -7.91
C PRO A 437 33.36 9.00 -9.37
N MET A 438 34.34 9.38 -10.09
CA MET A 438 34.80 8.71 -11.29
C MET A 438 35.57 7.43 -10.92
N GLY A 439 35.29 6.91 -9.72
CA GLY A 439 35.84 5.67 -9.22
C GLY A 439 35.50 4.47 -10.08
N GLU A 440 36.22 3.39 -9.83
CA GLU A 440 36.03 2.12 -10.58
C GLU A 440 34.62 1.57 -10.47
N GLN A 441 33.96 1.79 -9.31
CA GLN A 441 32.56 1.42 -9.09
C GLN A 441 31.60 2.12 -10.05
N TYR A 442 31.69 3.44 -10.19
CA TYR A 442 30.88 4.19 -11.15
C TYR A 442 31.09 3.70 -12.58
N LYS A 443 32.34 3.50 -13.00
CA LYS A 443 32.66 3.01 -14.35
C LYS A 443 32.07 1.60 -14.60
N ASN A 444 32.18 0.73 -13.62
CA ASN A 444 31.67 -0.63 -13.72
C ASN A 444 30.13 -0.64 -13.74
N ALA A 445 29.49 0.15 -12.88
CA ALA A 445 28.04 0.31 -12.86
C ALA A 445 27.53 0.91 -14.16
N SER A 446 28.13 2.01 -14.62
CA SER A 446 27.75 2.67 -15.88
C SER A 446 27.87 1.74 -17.08
N ARG A 447 28.91 0.90 -17.14
CA ARG A 447 29.06 -0.09 -18.20
C ARG A 447 27.91 -1.12 -18.18
N ILE A 448 27.55 -1.66 -17.01
CA ILE A 448 26.45 -2.64 -16.89
C ILE A 448 25.11 -1.99 -17.26
N ILE A 449 24.90 -0.75 -16.83
CA ILE A 449 23.72 0.04 -17.17
C ILE A 449 23.66 0.22 -18.69
N GLU A 450 24.73 0.64 -19.32
CA GLU A 450 24.82 0.85 -20.75
C GLU A 450 24.57 -0.45 -21.53
N GLU A 451 25.21 -1.54 -21.17
CA GLU A 451 25.01 -2.86 -21.77
C GLU A 451 23.54 -3.34 -21.68
N THR A 452 22.84 -2.96 -20.61
CA THR A 452 21.48 -3.45 -20.34
C THR A 452 20.39 -2.55 -20.92
N LEU A 453 20.55 -1.22 -20.79
CA LEU A 453 19.53 -0.25 -21.21
C LEU A 453 19.64 0.17 -22.67
N LYS A 454 20.86 0.44 -23.17
CA LYS A 454 21.10 0.99 -24.50
C LYS A 454 20.46 0.22 -25.67
N PRO A 455 20.36 -1.13 -25.62
CA PRO A 455 19.68 -1.85 -26.68
C PRO A 455 18.16 -1.64 -26.74
N ARG A 456 17.56 -1.16 -25.65
CA ARG A 456 16.08 -1.07 -25.49
C ARG A 456 15.58 0.35 -25.30
N PHE A 457 16.32 1.18 -24.56
CA PHE A 457 15.89 2.50 -24.13
C PHE A 457 17.00 3.54 -24.26
N ALA A 458 16.64 4.74 -24.65
CA ALA A 458 17.47 5.92 -24.39
C ALA A 458 17.48 6.19 -22.87
N PHE A 459 18.62 6.58 -22.32
CA PHE A 459 18.74 6.89 -20.91
C PHE A 459 19.78 7.97 -20.66
N GLN A 460 19.64 8.64 -19.50
CA GLN A 460 20.62 9.60 -19.02
C GLN A 460 20.85 9.43 -17.51
N ILE A 461 22.14 9.36 -17.12
CA ILE A 461 22.55 9.47 -15.73
C ILE A 461 22.65 10.96 -15.42
N MET A 462 21.69 11.48 -14.67
CA MET A 462 21.57 12.90 -14.36
C MET A 462 22.58 13.35 -13.31
N ASP A 463 22.86 12.48 -12.34
CA ASP A 463 23.76 12.75 -11.23
C ASP A 463 24.28 11.44 -10.61
N CYS A 464 25.33 11.57 -9.82
CA CYS A 464 25.88 10.50 -9.02
C CYS A 464 26.18 11.01 -7.60
N ILE A 465 25.55 10.39 -6.62
CA ILE A 465 25.63 10.75 -5.20
C ILE A 465 26.48 9.70 -4.46
N ASP A 466 27.48 10.15 -3.76
CA ASP A 466 28.29 9.32 -2.86
C ASP A 466 27.65 9.31 -1.47
N LEU A 467 27.09 8.17 -1.09
CA LEU A 467 26.41 8.00 0.19
C LEU A 467 27.36 8.10 1.39
N ASP A 468 28.66 7.79 1.22
CA ASP A 468 29.62 7.90 2.31
C ASP A 468 29.92 9.38 2.63
N ILE A 469 29.95 10.23 1.60
CA ILE A 469 30.08 11.69 1.78
C ILE A 469 28.81 12.25 2.44
N VAL A 470 27.63 11.82 1.99
CA VAL A 470 26.35 12.25 2.58
C VAL A 470 26.27 11.83 4.05
N GLU A 471 26.57 10.57 4.35
CA GLU A 471 26.56 10.04 5.72
C GLU A 471 27.53 10.80 6.64
N LYS A 472 28.75 11.07 6.17
CA LYS A 472 29.73 11.86 6.90
C LYS A 472 29.20 13.28 7.16
N SER A 473 28.69 13.94 6.13
CA SER A 473 28.11 15.28 6.21
C SER A 473 26.98 15.38 7.25
N ILE A 474 26.07 14.38 7.27
CA ILE A 474 25.00 14.33 8.26
C ILE A 474 25.56 14.19 9.69
N ARG A 475 26.54 13.31 9.90
CA ARG A 475 27.17 13.11 11.21
C ARG A 475 27.93 14.35 11.71
N GLU A 476 28.52 15.11 10.79
CA GLU A 476 29.23 16.35 11.07
C GLU A 476 28.33 17.59 11.10
N LYS A 477 27.04 17.43 10.83
CA LYS A 477 26.05 18.52 10.71
C LYS A 477 26.48 19.61 9.72
N ASN A 478 27.05 19.20 8.60
CA ASN A 478 27.49 20.15 7.58
C ASN A 478 26.33 20.53 6.65
N TYR A 479 25.77 21.73 6.84
CA TYR A 479 24.66 22.25 6.05
C TYR A 479 25.05 22.70 4.63
N GLU A 480 26.31 22.99 4.39
CA GLU A 480 26.81 23.51 3.13
C GLU A 480 27.25 22.41 2.14
N CYS A 481 27.16 21.15 2.55
CA CYS A 481 27.51 20.04 1.67
C CYS A 481 26.52 19.92 0.50
N GLU A 482 26.91 20.38 -0.68
CA GLU A 482 26.08 20.32 -1.90
C GLU A 482 25.60 18.90 -2.23
N MET A 483 26.43 17.87 -1.96
CA MET A 483 26.05 16.49 -2.22
C MET A 483 24.88 16.05 -1.32
N THR A 484 24.90 16.47 -0.05
CA THR A 484 23.80 16.19 0.89
C THR A 484 22.53 16.96 0.51
N GLN A 485 22.68 18.22 0.10
CA GLN A 485 21.54 19.01 -0.39
C GLN A 485 20.90 18.38 -1.63
N ARG A 486 21.70 17.93 -2.61
CA ARG A 486 21.22 17.21 -3.80
C ARG A 486 20.58 15.88 -3.43
N PHE A 487 21.18 15.12 -2.50
CA PHE A 487 20.60 13.89 -1.97
C PHE A 487 19.18 14.15 -1.45
N VAL A 488 19.02 15.12 -0.55
CA VAL A 488 17.70 15.46 0.02
C VAL A 488 16.72 15.91 -1.07
N ALA A 489 17.17 16.71 -2.04
CA ALA A 489 16.33 17.16 -3.14
C ALA A 489 15.81 15.99 -3.99
N TYR A 490 16.68 15.07 -4.41
CA TYR A 490 16.27 13.91 -5.20
C TYR A 490 15.36 12.99 -4.41
N ARG A 491 15.69 12.71 -3.15
CA ARG A 491 14.86 11.86 -2.30
C ARG A 491 13.44 12.42 -2.08
N SER A 492 13.30 13.74 -2.18
CA SER A 492 12.00 14.40 -1.99
C SER A 492 11.03 14.20 -3.14
N ILE A 493 11.52 13.99 -4.36
CA ILE A 493 10.69 14.00 -5.58
C ILE A 493 10.80 12.74 -6.43
N CYS A 494 11.92 12.01 -6.36
CA CYS A 494 12.20 10.90 -7.24
C CYS A 494 11.58 9.59 -6.75
N ARG A 495 11.55 8.58 -7.63
CA ARG A 495 11.12 7.21 -7.32
C ARG A 495 12.35 6.32 -7.22
N PRO A 496 12.60 5.67 -6.09
CA PRO A 496 13.79 4.86 -5.94
C PRO A 496 13.64 3.47 -6.54
N ILE A 497 14.76 2.97 -6.97
CA ILE A 497 15.04 1.59 -7.31
C ILE A 497 16.14 1.11 -6.36
N ASN A 498 16.03 -0.11 -5.82
CA ASN A 498 16.97 -0.66 -4.85
C ASN A 498 17.16 0.23 -3.60
N TYR A 499 16.05 0.61 -3.00
CA TYR A 499 16.01 1.56 -1.87
C TYR A 499 16.85 1.12 -0.65
N ARG A 500 17.03 -0.18 -0.42
CA ARG A 500 17.80 -0.71 0.71
C ARG A 500 19.20 -0.10 0.82
N VAL A 501 19.80 0.32 -0.30
CA VAL A 501 21.10 0.98 -0.34
C VAL A 501 21.04 2.40 0.20
N ILE A 502 19.92 3.07 -0.01
CA ILE A 502 19.67 4.48 0.33
C ILE A 502 19.14 4.61 1.76
N ALA A 503 18.31 3.66 2.17
CA ALA A 503 17.59 3.68 3.44
C ALA A 503 18.45 4.02 4.67
N PRO A 504 19.65 3.43 4.88
CA PRO A 504 20.43 3.73 6.08
C PRO A 504 20.84 5.21 6.20
N VAL A 505 21.08 5.87 5.07
CA VAL A 505 21.46 7.29 5.05
C VAL A 505 20.25 8.19 5.26
N GLU A 506 19.10 7.82 4.70
CA GLU A 506 17.83 8.52 4.99
C GLU A 506 17.43 8.35 6.46
N ASP A 507 17.57 7.17 7.02
CA ASP A 507 17.28 6.92 8.43
C ASP A 507 18.17 7.79 9.34
N LEU A 508 19.45 7.87 9.02
CA LEU A 508 20.39 8.74 9.75
C LEU A 508 19.97 10.22 9.68
N LEU A 509 19.58 10.71 8.50
CA LEU A 509 19.08 12.08 8.32
C LEU A 509 17.81 12.34 9.14
N ASN A 510 16.92 11.34 9.22
CA ASN A 510 15.63 11.48 9.90
C ASN A 510 15.73 11.42 11.43
N MET A 511 16.84 10.90 11.97
CA MET A 511 17.08 10.91 13.42
C MET A 511 17.33 12.32 13.96
N ASP A 512 17.82 13.26 13.12
CA ASP A 512 18.10 14.64 13.51
C ASP A 512 17.12 15.60 12.82
N ILE A 513 15.99 15.84 13.48
CA ILE A 513 14.90 16.66 12.95
C ILE A 513 15.34 18.12 12.74
N GLU A 514 16.22 18.64 13.60
CA GLU A 514 16.70 20.02 13.54
C GLU A 514 17.61 20.21 12.32
N TYR A 515 18.62 19.36 12.20
CA TYR A 515 19.54 19.36 11.05
C TYR A 515 18.76 19.19 9.73
N ARG A 516 17.81 18.28 9.70
CA ARG A 516 16.96 18.03 8.54
C ARG A 516 16.13 19.27 8.17
N SER A 517 15.50 19.92 9.15
CA SER A 517 14.65 21.11 8.92
C SER A 517 15.44 22.26 8.31
N GLU A 518 16.67 22.48 8.77
CA GLU A 518 17.56 23.50 8.22
C GLU A 518 18.04 23.17 6.80
N LEU A 519 18.38 21.90 6.53
CA LEU A 519 18.66 21.44 5.17
C LEU A 519 17.48 21.66 4.22
N GLU A 520 16.25 21.40 4.66
CA GLU A 520 15.06 21.68 3.88
C GLU A 520 14.96 23.16 3.49
N GLY A 521 15.31 24.07 4.39
CA GLY A 521 15.40 25.50 4.12
C GLY A 521 16.42 25.82 3.02
N SER A 522 17.59 25.18 3.04
CA SER A 522 18.66 25.40 2.06
C SER A 522 18.34 24.86 0.67
N ILE A 523 17.60 23.78 0.54
CA ILE A 523 17.23 23.20 -0.76
C ILE A 523 16.06 23.90 -1.45
N ARG A 524 15.39 24.83 -0.77
CA ARG A 524 14.26 25.56 -1.37
C ARG A 524 14.66 26.34 -2.62
N SER A 525 15.83 26.95 -2.61
CA SER A 525 16.41 27.64 -3.78
C SER A 525 16.72 26.65 -4.91
N TYR A 526 17.22 25.48 -4.58
CA TYR A 526 17.45 24.39 -5.53
C TYR A 526 16.15 23.97 -6.22
N PHE A 527 15.08 23.85 -5.44
CA PHE A 527 13.76 23.50 -5.98
C PHE A 527 13.22 24.55 -6.92
N GLN A 528 13.41 25.82 -6.62
CA GLN A 528 13.02 26.91 -7.52
C GLN A 528 13.75 26.83 -8.86
N ILE A 529 15.02 26.46 -8.89
CA ILE A 529 15.77 26.25 -10.11
C ILE A 529 15.27 25.02 -10.88
N PHE A 530 14.95 23.94 -10.19
CA PHE A 530 14.46 22.70 -10.80
C PHE A 530 13.06 22.84 -11.37
N THR A 531 12.18 23.61 -10.73
CA THR A 531 10.80 23.81 -11.16
C THR A 531 10.65 24.83 -12.26
N ASN A 532 11.66 25.67 -12.47
CA ASN A 532 11.64 26.83 -13.36
C ASN A 532 11.98 26.47 -14.83
N THR A 533 11.61 25.28 -15.29
CA THR A 533 11.94 24.92 -16.67
C THR A 533 10.68 24.87 -17.53
N SER A 534 10.73 25.52 -18.71
CA SER A 534 9.75 25.37 -19.79
C SER A 534 9.50 23.90 -20.16
N GLN A 535 10.39 22.99 -19.76
CA GLN A 535 10.27 21.55 -19.91
C GLN A 535 9.12 20.98 -19.05
N HIS A 536 8.92 21.47 -17.82
CA HIS A 536 7.83 21.01 -16.96
C HIS A 536 6.46 21.35 -17.55
N THR A 537 6.26 22.55 -18.06
CA THR A 537 5.01 22.93 -18.73
C THR A 537 4.70 21.99 -19.88
N ARG A 538 5.66 21.77 -20.78
CA ARG A 538 5.49 20.85 -21.91
C ARG A 538 5.22 19.41 -21.46
N SER A 539 5.83 18.97 -20.38
CA SER A 539 5.61 17.63 -19.83
C SER A 539 4.20 17.48 -19.29
N PHE A 540 3.70 18.43 -18.51
CA PHE A 540 2.33 18.39 -18.00
C PHE A 540 1.29 18.48 -19.11
N ASP A 541 1.50 19.27 -20.15
CA ASP A 541 0.63 19.32 -21.32
C ASP A 541 0.55 17.95 -22.03
N LYS A 542 1.69 17.26 -22.16
CA LYS A 542 1.74 15.89 -22.70
C LYS A 542 0.99 14.91 -21.81
N TYR A 543 1.19 14.97 -20.49
CA TYR A 543 0.52 14.07 -19.54
C TYR A 543 -1.00 14.31 -19.52
N GLU A 544 -1.45 15.57 -19.53
CA GLU A 544 -2.86 15.89 -19.60
C GLU A 544 -3.48 15.41 -20.93
N SER A 545 -2.82 15.66 -22.06
CA SER A 545 -3.28 15.21 -23.38
C SER A 545 -3.42 13.70 -23.43
N ARG A 546 -2.46 12.98 -22.84
CA ARG A 546 -2.49 11.54 -22.79
C ARG A 546 -3.63 11.00 -21.91
N ILE A 547 -3.80 11.56 -20.71
CA ILE A 547 -4.91 11.16 -19.83
C ILE A 547 -6.24 11.40 -20.54
N LYS A 548 -6.40 12.50 -21.26
CA LYS A 548 -7.59 12.77 -22.08
C LYS A 548 -7.78 11.75 -23.21
N SER A 549 -6.70 11.31 -23.87
CA SER A 549 -6.79 10.33 -24.97
C SER A 549 -7.26 8.95 -24.51
N VAL A 550 -7.07 8.61 -23.24
CA VAL A 550 -7.61 7.39 -22.64
C VAL A 550 -8.97 7.60 -21.94
N GLY A 551 -9.62 8.74 -22.22
CA GLY A 551 -10.98 9.02 -21.74
C GLY A 551 -11.08 9.61 -20.33
N ILE A 552 -9.94 9.94 -19.68
CA ILE A 552 -9.95 10.50 -18.33
C ILE A 552 -10.01 12.02 -18.41
N LYS A 553 -10.99 12.58 -17.73
CA LYS A 553 -11.06 14.03 -17.52
C LYS A 553 -10.22 14.40 -16.30
N LEU A 554 -9.23 15.27 -16.49
CA LEU A 554 -8.42 15.77 -15.39
C LEU A 554 -9.33 16.50 -14.36
N PRO A 555 -9.36 16.06 -13.08
CA PRO A 555 -10.13 16.75 -12.05
C PRO A 555 -9.72 18.21 -11.93
N GLU A 556 -10.67 19.11 -11.68
CA GLU A 556 -10.38 20.54 -11.56
C GLU A 556 -9.41 20.84 -10.40
N SER A 557 -9.48 20.08 -9.32
CA SER A 557 -8.53 20.18 -8.21
C SER A 557 -7.08 19.91 -8.63
N ILE A 558 -6.85 18.90 -9.46
CA ILE A 558 -5.51 18.58 -9.99
C ILE A 558 -5.08 19.64 -11.00
N ARG A 559 -6.00 20.10 -11.86
CA ARG A 559 -5.72 21.17 -12.83
C ARG A 559 -5.31 22.48 -12.12
N LEU A 560 -5.98 22.82 -11.03
CA LEU A 560 -5.61 23.97 -10.20
C LEU A 560 -4.23 23.77 -9.57
N LYS A 561 -3.92 22.60 -9.04
CA LYS A 561 -2.60 22.27 -8.48
C LYS A 561 -1.50 22.38 -9.53
N VAL A 562 -1.70 21.86 -10.74
CA VAL A 562 -0.75 22.02 -11.86
C VAL A 562 -0.55 23.49 -12.23
N ARG A 563 -1.63 24.26 -12.35
CA ARG A 563 -1.53 25.71 -12.58
C ARG A 563 -0.80 26.43 -11.45
N GLN A 564 -1.09 26.09 -10.22
CA GLN A 564 -0.43 26.67 -9.04
C GLN A 564 1.06 26.32 -9.01
N TYR A 565 1.42 25.09 -9.33
CA TYR A 565 2.81 24.64 -9.46
C TYR A 565 3.56 25.41 -10.55
N LEU A 566 2.98 25.55 -11.75
CA LEU A 566 3.57 26.23 -12.90
C LEU A 566 3.56 27.76 -12.76
N ARG A 567 2.58 28.38 -12.07
CA ARG A 567 2.47 29.85 -11.89
C ARG A 567 3.50 30.44 -10.95
N ARG A 568 4.11 29.63 -10.10
CA ARG A 568 5.21 30.10 -9.24
C ARG A 568 6.44 30.54 -10.03
N ASP A 569 6.46 30.29 -11.33
CA ASP A 569 7.51 30.71 -12.26
C ASP A 569 7.37 32.16 -12.77
N GLY A 570 6.28 32.84 -12.55
CA GLY A 570 6.02 34.12 -13.18
C GLY A 570 5.42 35.15 -12.26
N GLN A 571 6.21 35.83 -11.46
CA GLN A 571 5.92 37.23 -11.13
C GLN A 571 6.26 38.11 -12.35
N HIS A 572 5.56 37.94 -13.47
CA HIS A 572 5.32 39.04 -14.40
C HIS A 572 3.94 39.58 -14.10
N PRO A 573 3.81 40.85 -13.67
CA PRO A 573 2.52 41.47 -13.58
C PRO A 573 1.87 41.38 -14.95
N GLU A 574 0.65 40.85 -15.01
CA GLU A 574 -0.18 40.94 -16.19
C GLU A 574 -0.16 42.41 -16.66
N ARG A 575 0.35 42.65 -17.86
CA ARG A 575 0.04 43.91 -18.57
C ARG A 575 -1.47 43.90 -18.71
N GLY A 576 -2.13 44.77 -17.95
CA GLY A 576 -3.52 45.05 -18.14
C GLY A 576 -3.82 45.37 -19.60
N PRO A 577 -5.05 45.16 -20.09
CA PRO A 577 -5.42 45.48 -21.43
C PRO A 577 -5.04 46.94 -21.70
N ALA A 578 -4.28 47.18 -22.76
CA ALA A 578 -3.95 48.52 -23.21
C ALA A 578 -5.29 49.24 -23.50
N ASP A 579 -5.58 50.22 -22.69
CA ASP A 579 -6.63 51.19 -23.01
C ASP A 579 -6.41 51.75 -24.41
N GLY A 580 -7.35 51.46 -25.27
CA GLY A 580 -7.44 52.04 -26.59
C GLY A 580 -7.70 53.54 -26.44
N GLY A 581 -6.61 54.30 -26.48
CA GLY A 581 -6.69 55.77 -26.62
C GLY A 581 -6.96 56.11 -28.05
N ASP A 582 -8.13 56.67 -28.31
CA ASP A 582 -8.54 57.34 -29.55
C ASP A 582 -7.46 58.32 -30.03
N ALA A 583 -6.93 58.09 -31.22
CA ALA A 583 -6.20 59.08 -31.96
C ALA A 583 -7.18 59.83 -32.85
N VAL A 584 -7.55 61.02 -32.43
CA VAL A 584 -8.28 62.01 -33.22
C VAL A 584 -7.38 62.45 -34.36
N GLU A 585 -7.90 62.36 -35.58
CA GLU A 585 -7.43 63.07 -36.79
C GLU A 585 -7.36 64.57 -36.51
N LYS A 586 -6.28 65.21 -36.91
CA LYS A 586 -6.27 66.57 -37.52
C LYS A 586 -4.94 66.83 -38.19
N GLY A 587 -5.08 67.15 -39.48
CA GLY A 587 -4.13 67.97 -40.24
C GLY A 587 -3.45 67.33 -41.41
#